data_fa6e71d7ed98814aac79614e52387290
#
_entry.id   fa6e71d7ed98814aac79614e52387290
#
_cell.length_a   1.000
_cell.length_b   1.000
_cell.length_c   1.000
_cell.angle_alpha   90.00
_cell.angle_beta   90.00
_cell.angle_gamma   90.00
#
_symmetry.space_group_name_H-M   'P 1'
#
loop_
_entity.id
_entity.type
_entity.pdbx_description
1 polymer ?
#
loop_
_entity_poly.entity_id
_entity_poly.type
_entity_poly.pdbx_seq_one_letter_code
_entity_poly.pdbx_strand_id
1 'polypeptide(L)'
;QIAFWTSVIMFPWTIKPLWSPFLEMFKTKKYFVVLTQLCSGLFFGLVALSLQLPNFFAVSIALLAVIAFSGATHDVATDGVYMAVLNKEEQAKYIGWQGAFYNLAKLAATGGLVYLAGFLIEIYGQVNAWMIIMGCCGAIMILLGLYHIKMLPSDQNAHSGQVTSAKETWEALKDVIITFFQKKYIVWYIAFIILYRFAEGLVMKIVPLFLKADVAAGGLGLSEQEIGLYYGSFGAAAFVLGSFLSGYFISHFGLRKTLFTLCCVFNIPFVVYPLLAFYQPDSALLIGGAITFEYFGYGFGFVGLSLFMMQQVAPGKHQMAHYAFASGIMNLGVMIPGMISGYLSDMLGYDVFFVIVLFAAIPAFIITKLVPFTYPDEKK
;
A
#
# COMPACT_ATOMS: atom_id res chain seq x y z
N GLN A 1 7.60 0.22 -23.63
CA GLN A 1 7.13 -1.14 -23.34
C GLN A 1 7.25 -1.50 -21.85
N ILE A 2 8.42 -1.31 -21.19
CA ILE A 2 8.63 -1.67 -19.79
C ILE A 2 7.65 -0.95 -18.86
N ALA A 3 7.49 0.37 -19.00
CA ALA A 3 6.55 1.16 -18.19
C ALA A 3 5.09 0.70 -18.34
N PHE A 4 4.69 0.33 -19.56
CA PHE A 4 3.35 -0.22 -19.82
C PHE A 4 3.14 -1.54 -19.08
N TRP A 5 4.04 -2.51 -19.24
CA TRP A 5 3.89 -3.83 -18.64
C TRP A 5 4.00 -3.81 -17.12
N THR A 6 4.88 -2.97 -16.55
CA THR A 6 4.95 -2.79 -15.09
C THR A 6 3.68 -2.19 -14.52
N SER A 7 3.00 -1.31 -15.24
CA SER A 7 1.69 -0.79 -14.84
C SER A 7 0.60 -1.86 -14.93
N VAL A 8 0.61 -2.67 -15.99
CA VAL A 8 -0.34 -3.78 -16.14
C VAL A 8 -0.18 -4.83 -15.03
N ILE A 9 1.05 -5.14 -14.64
CA ILE A 9 1.34 -6.08 -13.53
C ILE A 9 0.78 -5.58 -12.20
N MET A 10 0.62 -4.28 -12.00
CA MET A 10 -0.01 -3.71 -10.79
C MET A 10 -1.54 -3.79 -10.78
N PHE A 11 -2.17 -4.09 -11.92
CA PHE A 11 -3.62 -4.15 -12.07
C PHE A 11 -4.34 -5.09 -11.09
N PRO A 12 -3.82 -6.29 -10.73
CA PRO A 12 -4.46 -7.18 -9.77
C PRO A 12 -4.79 -6.53 -8.43
N TRP A 13 -3.93 -5.63 -7.91
CA TRP A 13 -4.21 -4.94 -6.64
C TRP A 13 -5.39 -3.96 -6.73
N THR A 14 -5.69 -3.46 -7.91
CA THR A 14 -6.85 -2.60 -8.13
C THR A 14 -8.15 -3.40 -8.21
N ILE A 15 -8.11 -4.56 -8.87
CA ILE A 15 -9.30 -5.38 -9.09
C ILE A 15 -9.48 -6.51 -8.06
N LYS A 16 -8.60 -6.62 -7.06
CA LYS A 16 -8.71 -7.65 -6.01
C LYS A 16 -10.09 -7.75 -5.32
N PRO A 17 -10.90 -6.69 -5.22
CA PRO A 17 -12.27 -6.82 -4.70
C PRO A 17 -13.15 -7.80 -5.46
N LEU A 18 -12.87 -8.02 -6.76
CA LEU A 18 -13.69 -8.90 -7.60
C LEU A 18 -13.61 -10.37 -7.20
N TRP A 19 -12.48 -10.81 -6.63
CA TRP A 19 -12.32 -12.20 -6.20
C TRP A 19 -12.17 -12.37 -4.68
N SER A 20 -12.03 -11.31 -3.91
CA SER A 20 -11.94 -11.41 -2.45
C SER A 20 -13.12 -12.14 -1.80
N PRO A 21 -14.37 -12.04 -2.32
CA PRO A 21 -15.49 -12.82 -1.78
C PRO A 21 -15.29 -14.33 -1.91
N PHE A 22 -14.63 -14.79 -3.00
CA PHE A 22 -14.35 -16.23 -3.15
C PHE A 22 -13.41 -16.73 -2.07
N LEU A 23 -12.44 -15.90 -1.62
CA LEU A 23 -11.51 -16.31 -0.57
C LEU A 23 -12.21 -16.53 0.78
N GLU A 24 -13.31 -15.80 1.04
CA GLU A 24 -14.11 -16.00 2.24
C GLU A 24 -14.95 -17.29 2.19
N MET A 25 -15.31 -17.73 0.99
CA MET A 25 -16.27 -18.84 0.80
C MET A 25 -15.61 -20.21 0.81
N PHE A 26 -14.35 -20.32 0.34
CA PHE A 26 -13.83 -21.64 -0.06
C PHE A 26 -12.85 -22.28 0.90
N LYS A 27 -12.11 -21.61 1.72
CA LYS A 27 -11.10 -22.18 2.62
C LYS A 27 -10.77 -21.22 3.75
N THR A 28 -9.86 -21.64 4.63
CA THR A 28 -9.32 -20.75 5.65
C THR A 28 -8.43 -19.65 5.04
N LYS A 29 -8.38 -18.49 5.66
CA LYS A 29 -7.49 -17.40 5.27
C LYS A 29 -6.02 -17.85 5.30
N LYS A 30 -5.64 -18.63 6.32
CA LYS A 30 -4.33 -19.29 6.41
C LYS A 30 -4.00 -20.13 5.17
N TYR A 31 -4.95 -20.90 4.66
CA TYR A 31 -4.73 -21.72 3.45
C TYR A 31 -4.31 -20.86 2.27
N PHE A 32 -4.99 -19.72 2.04
CA PHE A 32 -4.64 -18.82 0.94
C PHE A 32 -3.30 -18.12 1.15
N VAL A 33 -2.96 -17.72 2.39
CA VAL A 33 -1.63 -17.16 2.69
C VAL A 33 -0.52 -18.14 2.30
N VAL A 34 -0.62 -19.39 2.74
CA VAL A 34 0.38 -20.42 2.44
C VAL A 34 0.41 -20.75 0.95
N LEU A 35 -0.75 -20.97 0.34
CA LEU A 35 -0.85 -21.33 -1.08
C LEU A 35 -0.21 -20.25 -1.98
N THR A 36 -0.51 -18.98 -1.70
CA THR A 36 0.02 -17.87 -2.51
C THR A 36 1.53 -17.66 -2.31
N GLN A 37 2.06 -17.92 -1.12
CA GLN A 37 3.52 -17.89 -0.89
C GLN A 37 4.23 -19.01 -1.65
N LEU A 38 3.71 -20.22 -1.59
CA LEU A 38 4.29 -21.36 -2.33
C LEU A 38 4.17 -21.14 -3.85
N CYS A 39 3.02 -20.66 -4.33
CA CYS A 39 2.80 -20.30 -5.72
C CYS A 39 3.79 -19.21 -6.18
N SER A 40 3.87 -18.10 -5.47
CA SER A 40 4.81 -17.02 -5.78
C SER A 40 6.25 -17.50 -5.78
N GLY A 41 6.64 -18.33 -4.81
CA GLY A 41 7.98 -18.91 -4.74
C GLY A 41 8.32 -19.78 -5.94
N LEU A 42 7.40 -20.65 -6.35
CA LEU A 42 7.55 -21.47 -7.56
C LEU A 42 7.71 -20.60 -8.81
N PHE A 43 6.82 -19.60 -8.96
CA PHE A 43 6.83 -18.74 -10.14
C PHE A 43 8.05 -17.82 -10.20
N PHE A 44 8.60 -17.36 -9.08
CA PHE A 44 9.90 -16.68 -9.05
C PHE A 44 11.03 -17.59 -9.57
N GLY A 45 11.03 -18.86 -9.18
CA GLY A 45 11.96 -19.86 -9.73
C GLY A 45 11.80 -20.03 -11.24
N LEU A 46 10.56 -20.08 -11.76
CA LEU A 46 10.28 -20.15 -13.19
C LEU A 46 10.70 -18.86 -13.91
N VAL A 47 10.53 -17.67 -13.32
CA VAL A 47 11.07 -16.42 -13.87
C VAL A 47 12.59 -16.51 -13.98
N ALA A 48 13.29 -17.01 -12.94
CA ALA A 48 14.74 -17.19 -13.00
C ALA A 48 15.15 -18.05 -14.21
N LEU A 49 14.49 -19.18 -14.41
CA LEU A 49 14.78 -20.08 -15.54
C LEU A 49 14.41 -19.47 -16.90
N SER A 50 13.37 -18.65 -16.94
CA SER A 50 12.90 -18.03 -18.20
C SER A 50 13.87 -17.00 -18.76
N LEU A 51 14.76 -16.44 -17.95
CA LEU A 51 15.74 -15.43 -18.38
C LEU A 51 16.77 -15.97 -19.40
N GLN A 52 16.91 -17.28 -19.54
CA GLN A 52 17.76 -17.92 -20.54
C GLN A 52 17.07 -18.15 -21.88
N LEU A 53 15.76 -17.95 -21.97
CA LEU A 53 14.99 -18.22 -23.18
C LEU A 53 15.15 -17.09 -24.22
N PRO A 54 15.12 -17.39 -25.52
CA PRO A 54 15.15 -16.36 -26.56
C PRO A 54 14.01 -15.32 -26.46
N ASN A 55 12.83 -15.76 -25.99
CA ASN A 55 11.64 -14.93 -25.78
C ASN A 55 11.40 -14.59 -24.29
N PHE A 56 12.50 -14.50 -23.51
CA PHE A 56 12.47 -14.30 -22.05
C PHE A 56 11.54 -13.18 -21.59
N PHE A 57 11.48 -12.09 -22.34
CA PHE A 57 10.69 -10.92 -21.93
C PHE A 57 9.19 -11.26 -21.83
N ALA A 58 8.61 -11.87 -22.88
CA ALA A 58 7.19 -12.21 -22.88
C ALA A 58 6.86 -13.29 -21.83
N VAL A 59 7.74 -14.30 -21.70
CA VAL A 59 7.57 -15.38 -20.73
C VAL A 59 7.68 -14.83 -19.30
N SER A 60 8.69 -14.01 -19.03
CA SER A 60 8.86 -13.40 -17.69
C SER A 60 7.68 -12.51 -17.31
N ILE A 61 7.14 -11.69 -18.25
CA ILE A 61 5.96 -10.86 -17.99
C ILE A 61 4.74 -11.74 -17.66
N ALA A 62 4.52 -12.82 -18.38
CA ALA A 62 3.41 -13.73 -18.09
C ALA A 62 3.54 -14.39 -16.71
N LEU A 63 4.74 -14.85 -16.34
CA LEU A 63 5.02 -15.42 -15.02
C LEU A 63 4.89 -14.38 -13.91
N LEU A 64 5.38 -13.16 -14.11
CA LEU A 64 5.24 -12.05 -13.17
C LEU A 64 3.77 -11.64 -12.99
N ALA A 65 2.94 -11.75 -14.02
CA ALA A 65 1.50 -11.53 -13.90
C ALA A 65 0.85 -12.55 -12.93
N VAL A 66 1.25 -13.82 -12.99
CA VAL A 66 0.79 -14.84 -12.03
C VAL A 66 1.24 -14.49 -10.60
N ILE A 67 2.52 -14.07 -10.43
CA ILE A 67 3.02 -13.61 -9.13
C ILE A 67 2.21 -12.40 -8.62
N ALA A 68 1.84 -11.48 -9.50
CA ALA A 68 1.05 -10.31 -9.15
C ALA A 68 -0.36 -10.68 -8.67
N PHE A 69 -1.06 -11.59 -9.35
CA PHE A 69 -2.34 -12.13 -8.89
C PHE A 69 -2.21 -12.89 -7.58
N SER A 70 -1.15 -13.70 -7.44
CA SER A 70 -0.83 -14.39 -6.20
C SER A 70 -0.56 -13.40 -5.06
N GLY A 71 0.22 -12.35 -5.31
CA GLY A 71 0.53 -11.29 -4.34
C GLY A 71 -0.72 -10.50 -3.90
N ALA A 72 -1.58 -10.12 -4.85
CA ALA A 72 -2.83 -9.44 -4.52
C ALA A 72 -3.79 -10.34 -3.71
N THR A 73 -3.80 -11.65 -3.98
CA THR A 73 -4.57 -12.62 -3.21
C THR A 73 -3.98 -12.83 -1.81
N HIS A 74 -2.64 -12.92 -1.72
CA HIS A 74 -1.91 -12.99 -0.46
C HIS A 74 -2.22 -11.79 0.46
N ASP A 75 -2.21 -10.60 -0.10
CA ASP A 75 -2.52 -9.35 0.60
C ASP A 75 -3.92 -9.40 1.24
N VAL A 76 -4.95 -9.77 0.45
CA VAL A 76 -6.32 -9.93 0.95
C VAL A 76 -6.40 -10.99 2.06
N ALA A 77 -5.74 -12.13 1.87
CA ALA A 77 -5.79 -13.23 2.84
C ALA A 77 -5.07 -12.87 4.14
N THR A 78 -3.93 -12.18 4.06
CA THR A 78 -3.14 -11.74 5.21
C THR A 78 -3.90 -10.70 6.03
N ASP A 79 -4.51 -9.71 5.38
CA ASP A 79 -5.39 -8.73 6.02
C ASP A 79 -6.57 -9.43 6.70
N GLY A 80 -7.11 -10.46 6.05
CA GLY A 80 -8.17 -11.28 6.62
C GLY A 80 -7.74 -12.02 7.89
N VAL A 81 -6.54 -12.61 7.92
CA VAL A 81 -5.97 -13.24 9.13
C VAL A 81 -5.80 -12.20 10.23
N TYR A 82 -5.21 -11.05 9.90
CA TYR A 82 -4.97 -9.96 10.82
C TYR A 82 -6.26 -9.51 11.52
N MET A 83 -7.31 -9.28 10.76
CA MET A 83 -8.61 -8.85 11.29
C MET A 83 -9.36 -9.95 12.06
N ALA A 84 -9.13 -11.22 11.74
CA ALA A 84 -9.83 -12.34 12.39
C ALA A 84 -9.19 -12.74 13.73
N VAL A 85 -7.88 -12.54 13.86
CA VAL A 85 -7.11 -13.03 15.03
C VAL A 85 -6.92 -11.94 16.08
N LEU A 86 -6.78 -10.68 15.67
CA LEU A 86 -6.50 -9.57 16.58
C LEU A 86 -7.77 -8.79 16.94
N ASN A 87 -7.90 -8.45 18.21
CA ASN A 87 -8.92 -7.52 18.68
C ASN A 87 -8.59 -6.08 18.24
N LYS A 88 -9.50 -5.12 18.41
CA LYS A 88 -9.32 -3.73 17.93
C LYS A 88 -8.12 -3.01 18.54
N GLU A 89 -7.83 -3.25 19.82
CA GLU A 89 -6.67 -2.67 20.49
C GLU A 89 -5.36 -3.24 19.92
N GLU A 90 -5.31 -4.55 19.72
CA GLU A 90 -4.17 -5.24 19.11
C GLU A 90 -3.99 -4.83 17.64
N GLN A 91 -5.07 -4.70 16.87
CA GLN A 91 -5.03 -4.17 15.52
C GLN A 91 -4.38 -2.78 15.50
N ALA A 92 -4.80 -1.88 16.40
CA ALA A 92 -4.21 -0.55 16.50
C ALA A 92 -2.72 -0.61 16.88
N LYS A 93 -2.36 -1.46 17.85
CA LYS A 93 -0.99 -1.61 18.31
C LYS A 93 -0.04 -2.16 17.24
N TYR A 94 -0.48 -3.14 16.47
CA TYR A 94 0.39 -3.87 15.53
C TYR A 94 0.33 -3.38 14.09
N ILE A 95 -0.62 -2.51 13.71
CA ILE A 95 -0.70 -1.98 12.33
C ILE A 95 0.56 -1.21 11.92
N GLY A 96 1.21 -0.52 12.86
CA GLY A 96 2.48 0.16 12.62
C GLY A 96 3.60 -0.79 12.23
N TRP A 97 3.63 -1.99 12.79
CA TRP A 97 4.59 -3.04 12.42
C TRP A 97 4.37 -3.54 10.98
N GLN A 98 3.11 -3.70 10.58
CA GLN A 98 2.77 -4.07 9.21
C GLN A 98 3.32 -3.04 8.21
N GLY A 99 3.09 -1.75 8.46
CA GLY A 99 3.62 -0.66 7.65
C GLY A 99 5.16 -0.61 7.65
N ALA A 100 5.79 -0.84 8.81
CA ALA A 100 7.23 -0.87 8.96
C ALA A 100 7.88 -2.00 8.14
N PHE A 101 7.39 -3.22 8.27
CA PHE A 101 7.91 -4.36 7.51
C PHE A 101 7.65 -4.25 6.01
N TYR A 102 6.50 -3.66 5.61
CA TYR A 102 6.24 -3.35 4.20
C TYR A 102 7.32 -2.42 3.61
N ASN A 103 7.65 -1.33 4.31
CA ASN A 103 8.66 -0.38 3.85
C ASN A 103 10.08 -0.97 3.91
N LEU A 104 10.38 -1.76 4.94
CA LEU A 104 11.67 -2.47 5.02
C LEU A 104 11.83 -3.45 3.86
N ALA A 105 10.80 -4.22 3.53
CA ALA A 105 10.81 -5.13 2.38
C ALA A 105 10.94 -4.38 1.05
N LYS A 106 10.24 -3.23 0.91
CA LYS A 106 10.38 -2.36 -0.26
C LYS A 106 11.82 -1.85 -0.41
N LEU A 107 12.42 -1.37 0.67
CA LEU A 107 13.81 -0.89 0.67
C LEU A 107 14.80 -2.03 0.34
N ALA A 108 14.60 -3.20 0.93
CA ALA A 108 15.40 -4.38 0.62
C ALA A 108 15.29 -4.78 -0.87
N ALA A 109 14.08 -4.76 -1.43
CA ALA A 109 13.84 -5.13 -2.82
C ALA A 109 14.39 -4.09 -3.81
N THR A 110 14.12 -2.79 -3.59
CA THR A 110 14.49 -1.72 -4.54
C THR A 110 15.93 -1.23 -4.38
N GLY A 111 16.51 -1.38 -3.19
CA GLY A 111 17.89 -1.00 -2.88
C GLY A 111 18.80 -2.22 -2.73
N GLY A 112 18.53 -3.06 -1.74
CA GLY A 112 19.40 -4.19 -1.38
C GLY A 112 19.59 -5.22 -2.49
N LEU A 113 18.50 -5.71 -3.10
CA LEU A 113 18.58 -6.69 -4.19
C LEU A 113 19.17 -6.11 -5.46
N VAL A 114 18.90 -4.84 -5.77
CA VAL A 114 19.48 -4.16 -6.94
C VAL A 114 21.01 -3.96 -6.75
N TYR A 115 21.43 -3.56 -5.55
CA TYR A 115 22.86 -3.47 -5.22
C TYR A 115 23.55 -4.83 -5.34
N LEU A 116 22.94 -5.89 -4.78
CA LEU A 116 23.45 -7.26 -4.89
C LEU A 116 23.49 -7.72 -6.37
N ALA A 117 22.50 -7.33 -7.18
CA ALA A 117 22.50 -7.60 -8.61
C ALA A 117 23.74 -6.99 -9.28
N GLY A 118 24.05 -5.73 -9.00
CA GLY A 118 25.25 -5.06 -9.54
C GLY A 118 26.53 -5.85 -9.23
N PHE A 119 26.72 -6.23 -7.98
CA PHE A 119 27.86 -7.04 -7.56
C PHE A 119 27.92 -8.41 -8.25
N LEU A 120 26.79 -9.11 -8.36
CA LEU A 120 26.75 -10.42 -9.01
C LEU A 120 26.94 -10.33 -10.53
N ILE A 121 26.54 -9.23 -11.17
CA ILE A 121 26.74 -9.01 -12.61
C ILE A 121 28.22 -8.99 -12.98
N GLU A 122 29.07 -8.39 -12.14
CA GLU A 122 30.52 -8.36 -12.36
C GLU A 122 31.14 -9.76 -12.32
N ILE A 123 30.58 -10.69 -11.54
CA ILE A 123 31.12 -12.03 -11.35
C ILE A 123 30.53 -13.05 -12.34
N TYR A 124 29.21 -13.02 -12.52
CA TYR A 124 28.45 -14.07 -13.21
C TYR A 124 27.80 -13.60 -14.53
N GLY A 125 27.87 -12.31 -14.84
CA GLY A 125 27.16 -11.69 -15.96
C GLY A 125 25.69 -11.44 -15.65
N GLN A 126 25.06 -10.61 -16.50
CA GLN A 126 23.73 -10.04 -16.26
C GLN A 126 22.62 -11.08 -16.07
N VAL A 127 22.56 -12.09 -16.95
CA VAL A 127 21.49 -13.09 -16.90
C VAL A 127 21.59 -13.95 -15.65
N ASN A 128 22.78 -14.47 -15.36
CA ASN A 128 22.98 -15.36 -14.20
C ASN A 128 22.79 -14.63 -12.87
N ALA A 129 23.21 -13.35 -12.78
CA ALA A 129 23.00 -12.53 -11.60
C ALA A 129 21.49 -12.40 -11.26
N TRP A 130 20.68 -12.06 -12.24
CA TRP A 130 19.23 -11.95 -12.04
C TRP A 130 18.55 -13.31 -11.83
N MET A 131 19.05 -14.38 -12.42
CA MET A 131 18.60 -15.73 -12.11
C MET A 131 18.82 -16.09 -10.64
N ILE A 132 20.00 -15.81 -10.11
CA ILE A 132 20.32 -16.04 -8.70
C ILE A 132 19.37 -15.24 -7.80
N ILE A 133 19.16 -13.96 -8.08
CA ILE A 133 18.28 -13.11 -7.28
C ILE A 133 16.83 -13.60 -7.31
N MET A 134 16.29 -13.90 -8.48
CA MET A 134 14.91 -14.41 -8.59
C MET A 134 14.78 -15.79 -7.93
N GLY A 135 15.78 -16.65 -8.06
CA GLY A 135 15.85 -17.94 -7.38
C GLY A 135 15.88 -17.80 -5.86
N CYS A 136 16.67 -16.88 -5.32
CA CYS A 136 16.69 -16.57 -3.89
C CYS A 136 15.35 -16.04 -3.39
N CYS A 137 14.71 -15.11 -4.11
CA CYS A 137 13.36 -14.63 -3.78
C CYS A 137 12.36 -15.79 -3.75
N GLY A 138 12.42 -16.69 -4.74
CA GLY A 138 11.59 -17.88 -4.79
C GLY A 138 11.80 -18.80 -3.59
N ALA A 139 13.05 -19.08 -3.23
CA ALA A 139 13.40 -19.90 -2.08
C ALA A 139 12.89 -19.28 -0.76
N ILE A 140 13.08 -17.97 -0.57
CA ILE A 140 12.60 -17.26 0.62
C ILE A 140 11.06 -17.39 0.73
N MET A 141 10.34 -17.20 -0.37
CA MET A 141 8.86 -17.31 -0.37
C MET A 141 8.39 -18.74 -0.04
N ILE A 142 9.07 -19.76 -0.56
CA ILE A 142 8.76 -21.17 -0.22
C ILE A 142 9.04 -21.44 1.26
N LEU A 143 10.20 -21.01 1.78
CA LEU A 143 10.57 -21.19 3.18
C LEU A 143 9.57 -20.49 4.12
N LEU A 144 9.14 -19.27 3.79
CA LEU A 144 8.10 -18.56 4.53
C LEU A 144 6.76 -19.29 4.47
N GLY A 145 6.38 -19.82 3.30
CA GLY A 145 5.17 -20.62 3.15
C GLY A 145 5.20 -21.86 4.05
N LEU A 146 6.29 -22.60 4.05
CA LEU A 146 6.49 -23.78 4.92
C LEU A 146 6.47 -23.40 6.42
N TYR A 147 7.11 -22.28 6.78
CA TYR A 147 7.07 -21.75 8.15
C TYR A 147 5.63 -21.41 8.58
N HIS A 148 4.87 -20.74 7.73
CA HIS A 148 3.51 -20.31 8.01
C HIS A 148 2.49 -21.46 8.09
N ILE A 149 2.79 -22.64 7.52
CA ILE A 149 1.97 -23.84 7.75
C ILE A 149 1.83 -24.14 9.24
N LYS A 150 2.90 -23.95 10.03
CA LYS A 150 2.90 -24.24 11.46
C LYS A 150 2.57 -23.01 12.31
N MET A 151 3.09 -21.86 11.97
CA MET A 151 3.09 -20.67 12.84
C MET A 151 1.85 -19.79 12.72
N LEU A 152 1.19 -19.74 11.56
CA LEU A 152 -0.03 -18.97 11.43
C LEU A 152 -1.18 -19.64 12.18
N PRO A 153 -1.98 -18.87 12.95
CA PRO A 153 -3.18 -19.38 13.57
C PRO A 153 -4.20 -19.82 12.51
N SER A 154 -4.90 -20.91 12.79
CA SER A 154 -6.02 -21.31 11.94
C SER A 154 -7.26 -20.53 12.34
N ASP A 155 -7.95 -19.97 11.37
CA ASP A 155 -9.25 -19.35 11.55
C ASP A 155 -10.27 -20.45 11.90
N GLN A 156 -10.66 -20.52 13.17
CA GLN A 156 -11.63 -21.52 13.64
C GLN A 156 -13.05 -21.27 13.14
N ASN A 157 -13.32 -20.05 12.65
CA ASN A 157 -14.61 -19.63 12.10
C ASN A 157 -14.68 -19.71 10.57
N ALA A 158 -13.79 -20.46 9.93
CA ALA A 158 -13.94 -20.73 8.52
C ALA A 158 -15.29 -21.40 8.30
N HIS A 159 -16.25 -20.66 7.79
CA HIS A 159 -17.47 -21.23 7.28
C HIS A 159 -17.08 -22.15 6.12
N SER A 160 -16.88 -23.41 6.45
CA SER A 160 -16.82 -24.50 5.46
C SER A 160 -18.24 -24.75 4.92
N GLY A 161 -18.90 -23.68 4.53
CA GLY A 161 -20.09 -23.76 3.70
C GLY A 161 -19.62 -24.38 2.39
N GLN A 162 -19.92 -25.64 2.20
CA GLN A 162 -19.80 -26.29 0.91
C GLN A 162 -20.73 -25.55 -0.04
N VAL A 163 -20.20 -24.54 -0.74
CA VAL A 163 -20.88 -23.98 -1.90
C VAL A 163 -20.86 -25.08 -2.95
N THR A 164 -21.99 -25.72 -3.17
CA THR A 164 -22.10 -26.93 -3.97
C THR A 164 -22.50 -26.63 -5.40
N SER A 165 -22.96 -25.40 -5.69
CA SER A 165 -23.42 -25.05 -7.03
C SER A 165 -22.94 -23.66 -7.48
N ALA A 166 -22.80 -23.47 -8.81
CA ALA A 166 -22.48 -22.18 -9.41
C ALA A 166 -23.52 -21.08 -9.09
N LYS A 167 -24.79 -21.48 -8.90
CA LYS A 167 -25.89 -20.58 -8.51
C LYS A 167 -25.69 -20.03 -7.09
N GLU A 168 -25.35 -20.92 -6.15
CA GLU A 168 -25.07 -20.51 -4.75
C GLU A 168 -23.84 -19.60 -4.66
N THR A 169 -22.80 -19.89 -5.46
CA THR A 169 -21.64 -19.01 -5.59
C THR A 169 -22.03 -17.61 -6.06
N TRP A 170 -22.88 -17.52 -7.08
CA TRP A 170 -23.35 -16.26 -7.63
C TRP A 170 -24.22 -15.47 -6.63
N GLU A 171 -25.09 -16.16 -5.91
CA GLU A 171 -25.93 -15.56 -4.85
C GLU A 171 -25.07 -15.02 -3.71
N ALA A 172 -24.04 -15.78 -3.29
CA ALA A 172 -23.11 -15.33 -2.27
C ALA A 172 -22.27 -14.11 -2.69
N LEU A 173 -21.81 -14.08 -3.95
CA LEU A 173 -21.13 -12.90 -4.50
C LEU A 173 -22.03 -11.66 -4.50
N LYS A 174 -23.28 -11.82 -4.92
CA LYS A 174 -24.28 -10.74 -4.84
C LYS A 174 -24.47 -10.28 -3.39
N ASP A 175 -24.59 -11.20 -2.44
CA ASP A 175 -24.77 -10.89 -1.02
C ASP A 175 -23.60 -10.04 -0.48
N VAL A 176 -22.35 -10.38 -0.83
CA VAL A 176 -21.17 -9.60 -0.45
C VAL A 176 -21.24 -8.17 -0.99
N ILE A 177 -21.55 -8.00 -2.28
CA ILE A 177 -21.63 -6.67 -2.91
C ILE A 177 -22.78 -5.88 -2.31
N ILE A 178 -23.98 -6.46 -2.22
CA ILE A 178 -25.16 -5.81 -1.70
C ILE A 178 -24.94 -5.38 -0.24
N THR A 179 -24.46 -6.27 0.61
CA THR A 179 -24.20 -5.99 2.03
C THR A 179 -23.11 -4.95 2.25
N PHE A 180 -22.16 -4.81 1.35
CA PHE A 180 -21.18 -3.72 1.39
C PHE A 180 -21.88 -2.36 1.17
N PHE A 181 -22.67 -2.23 0.10
CA PHE A 181 -23.34 -0.96 -0.22
C PHE A 181 -24.54 -0.66 0.68
N GLN A 182 -25.07 -1.65 1.38
CA GLN A 182 -26.16 -1.46 2.37
C GLN A 182 -25.66 -1.02 3.75
N LYS A 183 -24.36 -0.92 4.00
CA LYS A 183 -23.83 -0.45 5.29
C LYS A 183 -24.35 0.95 5.61
N LYS A 184 -24.75 1.17 6.87
CA LYS A 184 -25.47 2.38 7.34
C LYS A 184 -24.81 3.69 6.94
N TYR A 185 -23.56 3.83 6.79
CA TYR A 185 -22.90 5.08 6.45
C TYR A 185 -21.94 4.93 5.26
N ILE A 186 -22.22 4.00 4.34
CA ILE A 186 -21.28 3.62 3.29
C ILE A 186 -20.85 4.81 2.41
N VAL A 187 -21.75 5.73 2.09
CA VAL A 187 -21.44 6.93 1.29
C VAL A 187 -20.42 7.82 2.03
N TRP A 188 -20.61 8.01 3.34
CA TRP A 188 -19.66 8.75 4.18
C TRP A 188 -18.31 8.04 4.26
N TYR A 189 -18.31 6.71 4.33
CA TYR A 189 -17.08 5.91 4.38
C TYR A 189 -16.32 5.98 3.06
N ILE A 190 -17.00 5.85 1.94
CA ILE A 190 -16.39 5.98 0.61
C ILE A 190 -15.83 7.39 0.42
N ALA A 191 -16.61 8.42 0.75
CA ALA A 191 -16.17 9.82 0.66
C ALA A 191 -14.94 10.06 1.55
N PHE A 192 -14.93 9.55 2.79
CA PHE A 192 -13.81 9.66 3.70
C PHE A 192 -12.55 8.98 3.13
N ILE A 193 -12.67 7.75 2.65
CA ILE A 193 -11.54 6.97 2.11
C ILE A 193 -10.90 7.70 0.91
N ILE A 194 -11.72 8.23 0.00
CA ILE A 194 -11.24 8.93 -1.19
C ILE A 194 -10.62 10.28 -0.81
N LEU A 195 -11.32 11.09 -0.03
CA LEU A 195 -10.90 12.45 0.26
C LEU A 195 -9.72 12.52 1.22
N TYR A 196 -9.57 11.53 2.12
CA TYR A 196 -8.45 11.48 3.07
C TYR A 196 -7.09 11.49 2.36
N ARG A 197 -6.97 10.80 1.22
CA ARG A 197 -5.74 10.64 0.43
C ARG A 197 -5.71 11.45 -0.86
N PHE A 198 -6.71 12.28 -1.11
CA PHE A 198 -6.82 12.98 -2.39
C PHE A 198 -5.62 13.90 -2.67
N ALA A 199 -5.21 14.68 -1.68
CA ALA A 199 -4.05 15.57 -1.79
C ALA A 199 -2.75 14.77 -1.98
N GLU A 200 -2.57 13.65 -1.26
CA GLU A 200 -1.45 12.74 -1.45
C GLU A 200 -1.36 12.21 -2.89
N GLY A 201 -2.51 11.85 -3.49
CA GLY A 201 -2.57 11.39 -4.87
C GLY A 201 -2.01 12.42 -5.87
N LEU A 202 -2.26 13.71 -5.63
CA LEU A 202 -1.66 14.79 -6.42
C LEU A 202 -0.14 14.87 -6.23
N VAL A 203 0.31 14.85 -4.97
CA VAL A 203 1.73 15.03 -4.59
C VAL A 203 2.62 13.89 -5.05
N MET A 204 2.18 12.65 -4.87
CA MET A 204 2.98 11.44 -4.97
C MET A 204 3.71 11.27 -6.32
N LYS A 205 3.12 11.76 -7.42
CA LYS A 205 3.69 11.68 -8.77
C LYS A 205 4.59 12.86 -9.11
N ILE A 206 4.32 14.01 -8.52
CA ILE A 206 4.99 15.27 -8.89
C ILE A 206 6.25 15.50 -8.04
N VAL A 207 6.26 15.11 -6.78
CA VAL A 207 7.41 15.34 -5.89
C VAL A 207 8.72 14.79 -6.43
N PRO A 208 8.83 13.53 -6.92
CA PRO A 208 10.10 13.06 -7.48
C PRO A 208 10.56 13.86 -8.70
N LEU A 209 9.62 14.34 -9.53
CA LEU A 209 9.91 15.18 -10.69
C LEU A 209 10.40 16.56 -10.27
N PHE A 210 9.74 17.17 -9.29
CA PHE A 210 10.10 18.46 -8.70
C PHE A 210 11.49 18.43 -8.05
N LEU A 211 11.81 17.38 -7.28
CA LEU A 211 13.12 17.24 -6.64
C LEU A 211 14.26 17.17 -7.66
N LYS A 212 14.01 16.54 -8.82
CA LYS A 212 14.99 16.31 -9.86
C LYS A 212 15.08 17.46 -10.88
N ALA A 213 13.97 18.15 -11.14
CA ALA A 213 13.91 19.20 -12.16
C ALA A 213 14.91 20.32 -11.84
N ASP A 214 15.48 20.92 -12.90
CA ASP A 214 16.43 22.04 -12.77
C ASP A 214 15.82 23.21 -11.99
N VAL A 215 16.65 23.92 -11.22
CA VAL A 215 16.25 25.11 -10.45
C VAL A 215 15.63 26.17 -11.35
N ALA A 216 16.18 26.36 -12.57
CA ALA A 216 15.64 27.28 -13.57
C ALA A 216 14.24 26.89 -14.07
N ALA A 217 13.85 25.61 -13.95
CA ALA A 217 12.52 25.09 -14.26
C ALA A 217 11.60 25.05 -13.03
N GLY A 218 11.99 25.65 -11.92
CA GLY A 218 11.23 25.68 -10.67
C GLY A 218 11.40 24.44 -9.77
N GLY A 219 12.32 23.52 -10.13
CA GLY A 219 12.67 22.35 -9.33
C GLY A 219 13.77 22.62 -8.32
N LEU A 220 14.31 21.57 -7.68
CA LEU A 220 15.40 21.67 -6.71
C LEU A 220 16.76 21.21 -7.27
N GLY A 221 16.82 20.63 -8.47
CA GLY A 221 18.06 20.20 -9.12
C GLY A 221 18.82 19.11 -8.38
N LEU A 222 18.14 18.29 -7.56
CA LEU A 222 18.79 17.27 -6.75
C LEU A 222 19.32 16.11 -7.63
N SER A 223 20.49 15.64 -7.28
CA SER A 223 21.07 14.41 -7.84
C SER A 223 20.28 13.16 -7.44
N GLU A 224 20.42 12.10 -8.22
CA GLU A 224 19.82 10.78 -7.90
C GLU A 224 20.26 10.28 -6.52
N GLN A 225 21.49 10.57 -6.10
CA GLN A 225 22.04 10.18 -4.81
C GLN A 225 21.35 10.92 -3.65
N GLU A 226 21.14 12.23 -3.79
CA GLU A 226 20.43 13.04 -2.79
C GLU A 226 18.96 12.64 -2.68
N ILE A 227 18.28 12.41 -3.80
CA ILE A 227 16.91 11.90 -3.82
C ILE A 227 16.86 10.52 -3.13
N GLY A 228 17.78 9.62 -3.45
CA GLY A 228 17.89 8.32 -2.81
C GLY A 228 18.12 8.40 -1.30
N LEU A 229 18.90 9.38 -0.85
CA LEU A 229 19.18 9.59 0.57
C LEU A 229 17.97 10.19 1.31
N TYR A 230 17.44 11.31 0.82
CA TYR A 230 16.39 12.05 1.52
C TYR A 230 15.03 11.36 1.41
N TYR A 231 14.63 11.03 0.20
CA TYR A 231 13.34 10.42 -0.10
C TYR A 231 13.33 8.91 0.18
N GLY A 232 14.38 8.21 -0.22
CA GLY A 232 14.50 6.75 -0.05
C GLY A 232 14.84 6.35 1.39
N SER A 233 15.95 6.87 1.95
CA SER A 233 16.47 6.39 3.24
C SER A 233 15.84 7.11 4.43
N PHE A 234 15.95 8.42 4.50
CA PHE A 234 15.42 9.21 5.62
C PHE A 234 13.90 9.22 5.64
N GLY A 235 13.27 9.35 4.46
CA GLY A 235 11.82 9.24 4.31
C GLY A 235 11.29 7.88 4.78
N ALA A 236 11.90 6.78 4.32
CA ALA A 236 11.48 5.44 4.74
C ALA A 236 11.60 5.23 6.26
N ALA A 237 12.72 5.68 6.86
CA ALA A 237 12.91 5.59 8.32
C ALA A 237 11.86 6.43 9.08
N ALA A 238 11.58 7.64 8.61
CA ALA A 238 10.58 8.52 9.19
C ALA A 238 9.16 7.94 9.06
N PHE A 239 8.81 7.36 7.91
CA PHE A 239 7.54 6.65 7.72
C PHE A 239 7.37 5.51 8.72
N VAL A 240 8.40 4.68 8.88
CA VAL A 240 8.39 3.56 9.83
C VAL A 240 8.17 4.07 11.25
N LEU A 241 8.93 5.08 11.67
CA LEU A 241 8.79 5.69 12.99
C LEU A 241 7.38 6.27 13.20
N GLY A 242 6.89 7.03 12.22
CA GLY A 242 5.54 7.60 12.26
C GLY A 242 4.46 6.53 12.39
N SER A 243 4.55 5.45 11.61
CA SER A 243 3.61 4.32 11.66
C SER A 243 3.60 3.63 13.02
N PHE A 244 4.76 3.38 13.61
CA PHE A 244 4.86 2.80 14.95
C PHE A 244 4.22 3.69 16.02
N LEU A 245 4.61 4.96 16.05
CA LEU A 245 4.10 5.89 17.03
C LEU A 245 2.58 6.08 16.91
N SER A 246 2.07 6.10 15.68
CA SER A 246 0.64 6.18 15.42
C SER A 246 -0.12 4.98 15.97
N GLY A 247 0.38 3.76 15.74
CA GLY A 247 -0.25 2.54 16.25
C GLY A 247 -0.40 2.57 17.79
N TYR A 248 0.67 2.93 18.50
CA TYR A 248 0.63 3.08 19.96
C TYR A 248 -0.26 4.25 20.41
N PHE A 249 -0.24 5.37 19.70
CA PHE A 249 -1.10 6.52 19.96
C PHE A 249 -2.58 6.13 19.85
N ILE A 250 -2.97 5.44 18.78
CA ILE A 250 -4.37 5.00 18.60
C ILE A 250 -4.75 3.95 19.65
N SER A 251 -3.87 2.97 19.94
CA SER A 251 -4.16 1.93 20.93
C SER A 251 -4.41 2.50 22.32
N HIS A 252 -3.78 3.64 22.67
CA HIS A 252 -3.93 4.29 23.96
C HIS A 252 -5.18 5.18 24.04
N PHE A 253 -5.45 5.98 23.00
CA PHE A 253 -6.51 7.01 23.03
C PHE A 253 -7.80 6.60 22.31
N GLY A 254 -7.76 5.52 21.52
CA GLY A 254 -8.85 5.07 20.68
C GLY A 254 -8.89 5.76 19.30
N LEU A 255 -9.36 5.04 18.29
CA LEU A 255 -9.40 5.53 16.90
C LEU A 255 -10.30 6.74 16.72
N ARG A 256 -11.48 6.73 17.36
CA ARG A 256 -12.47 7.82 17.24
C ARG A 256 -11.94 9.17 17.70
N LYS A 257 -11.17 9.18 18.78
CA LYS A 257 -10.62 10.42 19.34
C LYS A 257 -9.41 10.92 18.57
N THR A 258 -8.65 10.02 17.97
CA THR A 258 -7.37 10.35 17.31
C THR A 258 -7.49 10.61 15.83
N LEU A 259 -8.55 10.15 15.16
CA LEU A 259 -8.67 10.16 13.69
C LEU A 259 -8.46 11.54 13.07
N PHE A 260 -8.99 12.59 13.68
CA PHE A 260 -8.79 13.96 13.19
C PHE A 260 -7.33 14.41 13.33
N THR A 261 -6.69 14.12 14.46
CA THR A 261 -5.25 14.39 14.66
C THR A 261 -4.41 13.66 13.63
N LEU A 262 -4.74 12.39 13.33
CA LEU A 262 -4.06 11.60 12.32
C LEU A 262 -4.21 12.22 10.92
N CYS A 263 -5.40 12.71 10.58
CA CYS A 263 -5.65 13.43 9.33
C CYS A 263 -4.83 14.73 9.24
N CYS A 264 -4.72 15.47 10.34
CA CYS A 264 -3.90 16.68 10.40
C CYS A 264 -2.42 16.37 10.20
N VAL A 265 -1.88 15.37 10.92
CA VAL A 265 -0.47 14.97 10.80
C VAL A 265 -0.16 14.40 9.41
N PHE A 266 -1.14 13.80 8.74
CA PHE A 266 -1.01 13.30 7.37
C PHE A 266 -0.94 14.42 6.33
N ASN A 267 -1.84 15.41 6.41
CA ASN A 267 -2.03 16.39 5.34
C ASN A 267 -1.28 17.72 5.55
N ILE A 268 -1.08 18.17 6.80
CA ILE A 268 -0.39 19.44 7.08
C ILE A 268 1.06 19.43 6.57
N PRO A 269 1.84 18.34 6.70
CA PRO A 269 3.21 18.32 6.21
C PRO A 269 3.38 18.61 4.72
N PHE A 270 2.33 18.49 3.89
CA PHE A 270 2.42 18.89 2.47
C PHE A 270 2.78 20.37 2.29
N VAL A 271 2.67 21.20 3.34
CA VAL A 271 3.11 22.61 3.34
C VAL A 271 4.60 22.76 3.03
N VAL A 272 5.42 21.73 3.26
CA VAL A 272 6.86 21.79 2.95
C VAL A 272 7.13 21.95 1.45
N TYR A 273 6.28 21.39 0.59
CA TYR A 273 6.49 21.42 -0.86
C TYR A 273 6.33 22.81 -1.48
N PRO A 274 5.26 23.60 -1.23
CA PRO A 274 5.22 24.96 -1.70
C PRO A 274 6.34 25.83 -1.10
N LEU A 275 6.73 25.60 0.17
CA LEU A 275 7.87 26.31 0.75
C LEU A 275 9.18 25.97 0.02
N LEU A 276 9.43 24.70 -0.28
CA LEU A 276 10.60 24.30 -1.06
C LEU A 276 10.56 24.85 -2.49
N ALA A 277 9.39 24.91 -3.14
CA ALA A 277 9.25 25.44 -4.48
C ALA A 277 9.45 26.96 -4.55
N PHE A 278 8.96 27.72 -3.55
CA PHE A 278 9.12 29.18 -3.53
C PHE A 278 10.53 29.61 -3.13
N TYR A 279 11.13 28.95 -2.13
CA TYR A 279 12.42 29.39 -1.61
C TYR A 279 13.61 28.71 -2.27
N GLN A 280 13.42 27.56 -2.91
CA GLN A 280 14.46 26.75 -3.56
C GLN A 280 15.78 26.72 -2.76
N PRO A 281 15.77 26.26 -1.50
CA PRO A 281 16.96 26.31 -0.65
C PRO A 281 18.04 25.34 -1.16
N ASP A 282 19.32 25.76 -1.06
CA ASP A 282 20.48 24.91 -1.36
C ASP A 282 20.88 24.01 -0.19
N SER A 283 20.26 24.21 0.99
CA SER A 283 20.61 23.49 2.21
C SER A 283 20.09 22.05 2.21
N ALA A 284 21.00 21.10 2.15
CA ALA A 284 20.70 19.66 2.31
C ALA A 284 19.90 19.34 3.59
N LEU A 285 20.19 20.06 4.69
CA LEU A 285 19.47 19.88 5.97
C LEU A 285 18.02 20.35 5.87
N LEU A 286 17.75 21.47 5.20
CA LEU A 286 16.39 21.99 5.01
C LEU A 286 15.59 21.07 4.09
N ILE A 287 16.14 20.67 2.95
CA ILE A 287 15.45 19.78 2.01
C ILE A 287 15.23 18.40 2.61
N GLY A 288 16.27 17.78 3.15
CA GLY A 288 16.18 16.45 3.78
C GLY A 288 15.27 16.46 5.01
N GLY A 289 15.33 17.51 5.83
CA GLY A 289 14.45 17.68 6.99
C GLY A 289 12.98 17.84 6.60
N ALA A 290 12.70 18.63 5.56
CA ALA A 290 11.34 18.83 5.04
C ALA A 290 10.72 17.52 4.52
N ILE A 291 11.47 16.74 3.72
CA ILE A 291 11.05 15.45 3.20
C ILE A 291 10.86 14.45 4.36
N THR A 292 11.79 14.41 5.31
CA THR A 292 11.69 13.52 6.49
C THR A 292 10.45 13.84 7.32
N PHE A 293 10.15 15.11 7.52
CA PHE A 293 8.96 15.57 8.25
C PHE A 293 7.65 15.16 7.54
N GLU A 294 7.58 15.31 6.23
CA GLU A 294 6.42 14.89 5.44
C GLU A 294 6.21 13.37 5.52
N TYR A 295 7.29 12.59 5.33
CA TYR A 295 7.19 11.12 5.41
C TYR A 295 6.83 10.61 6.79
N PHE A 296 7.27 11.28 7.84
CA PHE A 296 6.79 11.00 9.21
C PHE A 296 5.28 11.20 9.31
N GLY A 297 4.78 12.33 8.80
CA GLY A 297 3.35 12.63 8.73
C GLY A 297 2.58 11.59 7.92
N TYR A 298 3.12 11.19 6.78
CA TYR A 298 2.56 10.14 5.95
C TYR A 298 2.44 8.82 6.71
N GLY A 299 3.51 8.33 7.32
CA GLY A 299 3.48 7.09 8.11
C GLY A 299 2.52 7.17 9.29
N PHE A 300 2.52 8.29 10.02
CA PHE A 300 1.68 8.49 11.18
C PHE A 300 0.19 8.53 10.84
N GLY A 301 -0.19 9.27 9.80
CA GLY A 301 -1.61 9.46 9.44
C GLY A 301 -2.21 8.29 8.65
N PHE A 302 -1.42 7.59 7.84
CA PHE A 302 -1.89 6.45 7.03
C PHE A 302 -2.47 5.30 7.87
N VAL A 303 -1.92 5.08 9.06
CA VAL A 303 -2.40 4.07 10.02
C VAL A 303 -3.86 4.31 10.41
N GLY A 304 -4.26 5.58 10.60
CA GLY A 304 -5.64 5.94 10.94
C GLY A 304 -6.65 5.54 9.89
N LEU A 305 -6.34 5.78 8.61
CA LEU A 305 -7.19 5.36 7.49
C LEU A 305 -7.31 3.83 7.42
N SER A 306 -6.18 3.12 7.52
CA SER A 306 -6.17 1.64 7.48
C SER A 306 -7.01 1.05 8.60
N LEU A 307 -6.85 1.54 9.83
CA LEU A 307 -7.65 1.10 10.97
C LEU A 307 -9.13 1.48 10.83
N PHE A 308 -9.44 2.67 10.30
CA PHE A 308 -10.82 3.05 10.03
C PHE A 308 -11.50 2.06 9.06
N MET A 309 -10.81 1.69 7.98
CA MET A 309 -11.33 0.69 7.05
C MET A 309 -11.54 -0.66 7.72
N MET A 310 -10.58 -1.12 8.54
CA MET A 310 -10.67 -2.40 9.26
C MET A 310 -11.77 -2.42 10.31
N GLN A 311 -11.97 -1.31 11.06
CA GLN A 311 -12.82 -1.30 12.25
C GLN A 311 -14.21 -0.70 12.02
N GLN A 312 -14.39 0.11 10.96
CA GLN A 312 -15.67 0.77 10.67
C GLN A 312 -16.30 0.30 9.36
N VAL A 313 -15.49 -0.01 8.33
CA VAL A 313 -15.99 -0.42 7.02
C VAL A 313 -16.06 -1.94 6.88
N ALA A 314 -15.03 -2.65 7.28
CA ALA A 314 -14.94 -4.10 7.12
C ALA A 314 -15.93 -4.90 7.96
N PRO A 315 -16.26 -4.56 9.24
CA PRO A 315 -17.00 -5.45 10.12
C PRO A 315 -18.34 -5.93 9.53
N GLY A 316 -18.67 -7.21 9.80
CA GLY A 316 -19.87 -7.89 9.34
C GLY A 316 -19.58 -9.29 8.83
N LYS A 317 -20.56 -9.91 8.17
CA LYS A 317 -20.50 -11.29 7.66
C LYS A 317 -19.32 -11.51 6.68
N HIS A 318 -18.99 -10.53 5.86
CA HIS A 318 -17.96 -10.60 4.81
C HIS A 318 -16.81 -9.63 5.06
N GLN A 319 -16.19 -9.74 6.24
CA GLN A 319 -15.21 -8.76 6.73
C GLN A 319 -14.00 -8.60 5.80
N MET A 320 -13.39 -9.69 5.35
CA MET A 320 -12.22 -9.68 4.48
C MET A 320 -12.54 -9.07 3.11
N ALA A 321 -13.67 -9.46 2.50
CA ALA A 321 -14.10 -8.94 1.22
C ALA A 321 -14.46 -7.45 1.31
N HIS A 322 -15.16 -7.02 2.37
CA HIS A 322 -15.49 -5.62 2.59
C HIS A 322 -14.25 -4.76 2.81
N TYR A 323 -13.23 -5.27 3.51
CA TYR A 323 -11.94 -4.58 3.62
C TYR A 323 -11.23 -4.48 2.26
N ALA A 324 -11.25 -5.53 1.45
CA ALA A 324 -10.70 -5.50 0.09
C ALA A 324 -11.41 -4.45 -0.79
N PHE A 325 -12.74 -4.32 -0.70
CA PHE A 325 -13.49 -3.24 -1.38
C PHE A 325 -13.02 -1.86 -0.91
N ALA A 326 -12.92 -1.65 0.40
CA ALA A 326 -12.46 -0.38 0.96
C ALA A 326 -11.04 -0.02 0.49
N SER A 327 -10.11 -0.99 0.49
CA SER A 327 -8.73 -0.77 0.03
C SER A 327 -8.63 -0.55 -1.49
N GLY A 328 -9.51 -1.17 -2.27
CA GLY A 328 -9.65 -0.88 -3.70
C GLY A 328 -10.11 0.57 -3.95
N ILE A 329 -11.12 1.04 -3.22
CA ILE A 329 -11.59 2.42 -3.26
C ILE A 329 -10.49 3.40 -2.82
N MET A 330 -9.72 3.04 -1.78
CA MET A 330 -8.57 3.82 -1.33
C MET A 330 -7.54 4.02 -2.44
N ASN A 331 -7.24 2.98 -3.20
CA ASN A 331 -6.31 3.06 -4.33
C ASN A 331 -6.84 3.97 -5.45
N LEU A 332 -8.15 3.94 -5.74
CA LEU A 332 -8.77 4.87 -6.68
C LEU A 332 -8.66 6.32 -6.19
N GLY A 333 -8.80 6.56 -4.89
CA GLY A 333 -8.65 7.88 -4.27
C GLY A 333 -7.27 8.51 -4.45
N VAL A 334 -6.22 7.71 -4.68
CA VAL A 334 -4.87 8.18 -5.02
C VAL A 334 -4.64 8.20 -6.53
N MET A 335 -5.11 7.18 -7.22
CA MET A 335 -4.87 7.00 -8.65
C MET A 335 -5.50 8.12 -9.49
N ILE A 336 -6.77 8.47 -9.22
CA ILE A 336 -7.50 9.48 -10.00
C ILE A 336 -6.82 10.86 -9.93
N PRO A 337 -6.56 11.45 -8.73
CA PRO A 337 -5.81 12.71 -8.67
C PRO A 337 -4.39 12.58 -9.23
N GLY A 338 -3.73 11.44 -9.05
CA GLY A 338 -2.41 11.19 -9.63
C GLY A 338 -2.39 11.22 -11.17
N MET A 339 -3.48 10.81 -11.83
CA MET A 339 -3.58 10.87 -13.30
C MET A 339 -3.63 12.30 -13.83
N ILE A 340 -4.22 13.23 -13.11
CA ILE A 340 -4.37 14.63 -13.53
C ILE A 340 -3.23 15.52 -13.01
N SER A 341 -2.44 15.05 -12.03
CA SER A 341 -1.42 15.84 -11.35
C SER A 341 -0.32 16.34 -12.30
N GLY A 342 0.11 15.50 -13.26
CA GLY A 342 1.13 15.89 -14.25
C GLY A 342 0.67 17.06 -15.11
N TYR A 343 -0.54 16.95 -15.68
CA TYR A 343 -1.12 18.03 -16.49
C TYR A 343 -1.28 19.34 -15.69
N LEU A 344 -1.75 19.23 -14.44
CA LEU A 344 -1.89 20.41 -13.58
C LEU A 344 -0.53 21.05 -13.25
N SER A 345 0.48 20.22 -12.94
CA SER A 345 1.82 20.70 -12.65
C SER A 345 2.48 21.38 -13.86
N ASP A 346 2.32 20.79 -15.06
CA ASP A 346 2.87 21.35 -16.29
C ASP A 346 2.21 22.70 -16.66
N MET A 347 0.90 22.83 -16.38
CA MET A 347 0.14 24.05 -16.68
C MET A 347 0.42 25.19 -15.69
N LEU A 348 0.65 24.88 -14.41
CA LEU A 348 0.67 25.85 -13.31
C LEU A 348 2.07 26.16 -12.78
N GLY A 349 3.05 25.30 -13.06
CA GLY A 349 4.34 25.31 -12.38
C GLY A 349 4.27 24.67 -10.98
N TYR A 350 5.43 24.29 -10.43
CA TYR A 350 5.50 23.55 -9.17
C TYR A 350 5.00 24.36 -7.97
N ASP A 351 5.30 25.65 -7.91
CA ASP A 351 4.95 26.55 -6.82
C ASP A 351 3.42 26.66 -6.66
N VAL A 352 2.72 27.03 -7.73
CA VAL A 352 1.25 27.15 -7.71
C VAL A 352 0.59 25.78 -7.54
N PHE A 353 1.14 24.74 -8.21
CA PHE A 353 0.62 23.38 -8.06
C PHE A 353 0.61 22.92 -6.60
N PHE A 354 1.72 23.09 -5.86
CA PHE A 354 1.78 22.68 -4.47
C PHE A 354 0.89 23.52 -3.54
N VAL A 355 0.63 24.79 -3.86
CA VAL A 355 -0.38 25.59 -3.16
C VAL A 355 -1.78 24.99 -3.38
N ILE A 356 -2.12 24.58 -4.60
CA ILE A 356 -3.41 23.91 -4.88
C ILE A 356 -3.53 22.60 -4.12
N VAL A 357 -2.46 21.84 -3.93
CA VAL A 357 -2.47 20.62 -3.09
C VAL A 357 -2.93 20.92 -1.66
N LEU A 358 -2.51 22.04 -1.07
CA LEU A 358 -2.96 22.42 0.28
C LEU A 358 -4.47 22.68 0.33
N PHE A 359 -5.03 23.34 -0.70
CA PHE A 359 -6.48 23.51 -0.80
C PHE A 359 -7.20 22.18 -1.06
N ALA A 360 -6.60 21.28 -1.84
CA ALA A 360 -7.11 19.95 -2.09
C ALA A 360 -7.12 19.04 -0.83
N ALA A 361 -6.35 19.39 0.20
CA ALA A 361 -6.39 18.71 1.51
C ALA A 361 -7.57 19.17 2.39
N ILE A 362 -8.19 20.32 2.15
CA ILE A 362 -9.29 20.83 2.99
C ILE A 362 -10.47 19.85 3.09
N PRO A 363 -10.95 19.21 2.01
CA PRO A 363 -12.01 18.22 2.08
C PRO A 363 -11.68 17.05 3.02
N ALA A 364 -10.40 16.64 3.14
CA ALA A 364 -9.99 15.59 4.07
C ALA A 364 -10.27 15.97 5.53
N PHE A 365 -9.98 17.20 5.93
CA PHE A 365 -10.26 17.68 7.29
C PHE A 365 -11.76 17.74 7.58
N ILE A 366 -12.53 18.21 6.62
CA ILE A 366 -14.00 18.34 6.75
C ILE A 366 -14.62 16.94 6.89
N ILE A 367 -14.33 16.03 5.96
CA ILE A 367 -14.92 14.69 5.98
C ILE A 367 -14.50 13.89 7.21
N THR A 368 -13.26 14.06 7.68
CA THR A 368 -12.76 13.39 8.89
C THR A 368 -13.49 13.81 10.16
N LYS A 369 -13.92 15.06 10.24
CA LYS A 369 -14.77 15.54 11.35
C LYS A 369 -16.20 15.03 11.27
N LEU A 370 -16.73 14.84 10.07
CA LEU A 370 -18.12 14.51 9.82
C LEU A 370 -18.38 13.00 9.71
N VAL A 371 -17.35 12.20 9.40
CA VAL A 371 -17.53 10.77 9.19
C VAL A 371 -18.04 10.09 10.47
N PRO A 372 -19.19 9.38 10.40
CA PRO A 372 -19.76 8.72 11.56
C PRO A 372 -19.01 7.44 11.90
N PHE A 373 -19.05 7.07 13.18
CA PHE A 373 -18.57 5.78 13.68
C PHE A 373 -19.75 4.87 14.01
N THR A 374 -19.80 3.70 13.38
CA THR A 374 -20.83 2.68 13.65
C THR A 374 -20.45 1.84 14.86
N TYR A 375 -19.18 1.48 14.95
CA TYR A 375 -18.68 0.61 16.01
C TYR A 375 -17.85 1.43 17.00
N PRO A 376 -18.16 1.36 18.31
CA PRO A 376 -17.38 2.06 19.33
C PRO A 376 -15.96 1.47 19.45
N ASP A 377 -15.04 2.27 19.96
CA ASP A 377 -13.76 1.76 20.44
C ASP A 377 -14.03 0.79 21.61
N GLU A 378 -13.25 -0.28 21.72
CA GLU A 378 -13.32 -1.16 22.86
C GLU A 378 -12.91 -0.36 24.10
N LYS A 379 -13.76 -0.40 25.15
CA LYS A 379 -13.41 0.24 26.42
C LYS A 379 -12.31 -0.58 27.09
N LYS A 380 -11.26 0.11 27.53
CA LYS A 380 -10.31 -0.43 28.51
C LYS A 380 -10.98 -0.65 29.85
#